data_e99aabb28ce0b5e582b9b4ab1aadb138
#
_entry.id   e99aabb28ce0b5e582b9b4ab1aadb138
#
_cell.length_a   1.000
_cell.length_b   1.000
_cell.length_c   1.000
_cell.angle_alpha   90.00
_cell.angle_beta   90.00
_cell.angle_gamma   90.00
#
_symmetry.space_group_name_H-M   'P 1'
#
loop_
_entity.id
_entity.type
_entity.pdbx_description
1 polymer ?
#
loop_
_entity_poly.entity_id
_entity_poly.type
_entity_poly.pdbx_seq_one_letter_code
_entity_poly.pdbx_strand_id
1 'polypeptide(L)'
;MTRLRPAYAAALVAVAVTALISHLRPTPYNNFVLLAQALLHGRAWIDWPGPYIDALNFGGRYYVIEAPLPAFLLLPFVAVFGAQTNQTALAVVLAGVAVGAAWELGERFGLRNSANAWICAFLLAGTDLLWCAALGDVWFIAHVSAVCFTMLALVELAGKRRGWLVALFAACAFESRFSMIAALPVYAYLLTCHLERSVPNERSEGRSAKSEGEGRTTTQPLVSFAVVLGGVGVLWMLYNFARWGTWSDIGYTTWYHQDQAGMPTGSPFRFSYLPNELWSFFVQQPTRLAGFPWLRPEFSGVAITWTSPALVLAVLARSPIRWVIALWVAALLVAVPNVLYYVNGFAQFGMRHALDFEPFLVALMMLAVRDRFPRWGYVLIAYSCLVGLWGCWYWLTFVRT
;
A
#
# COMPACT_ATOMS: atom_id res chain seq x y z
N MET A 1 -2.26 -7.03 -35.07
CA MET A 1 -2.84 -6.82 -33.72
C MET A 1 -1.70 -6.95 -32.72
N THR A 2 -1.23 -5.86 -32.14
CA THR A 2 -0.23 -5.87 -31.05
C THR A 2 -0.86 -6.53 -29.83
N ARG A 3 -0.32 -7.67 -29.41
CA ARG A 3 -0.79 -8.36 -28.20
C ARG A 3 -0.60 -7.43 -26.99
N LEU A 4 -1.67 -7.19 -26.24
CA LEU A 4 -1.61 -6.42 -25.00
C LEU A 4 -0.61 -7.13 -24.04
N ARG A 5 0.32 -6.36 -23.44
CA ARG A 5 1.25 -6.95 -22.47
C ARG A 5 0.46 -7.50 -21.27
N PRO A 6 0.82 -8.68 -20.75
CA PRO A 6 0.09 -9.32 -19.65
C PRO A 6 -0.11 -8.43 -18.41
N ALA A 7 0.87 -7.60 -18.09
CA ALA A 7 0.77 -6.64 -16.99
C ALA A 7 -0.38 -5.63 -17.16
N TYR A 8 -0.58 -5.12 -18.39
CA TYR A 8 -1.71 -4.22 -18.67
C TYR A 8 -3.06 -4.97 -18.64
N ALA A 9 -3.08 -6.21 -19.11
CA ALA A 9 -4.27 -7.05 -19.01
C ALA A 9 -4.63 -7.29 -17.54
N ALA A 10 -3.67 -7.63 -16.69
CA ALA A 10 -3.87 -7.82 -15.25
C ALA A 10 -4.39 -6.52 -14.57
N ALA A 11 -3.81 -5.36 -14.92
CA ALA A 11 -4.28 -4.07 -14.41
C ALA A 11 -5.74 -3.80 -14.81
N LEU A 12 -6.08 -3.98 -16.09
CA LEU A 12 -7.45 -3.76 -16.58
C LEU A 12 -8.47 -4.72 -15.96
N VAL A 13 -8.10 -6.00 -15.77
CA VAL A 13 -8.96 -6.97 -15.08
C VAL A 13 -9.18 -6.53 -13.63
N ALA A 14 -8.14 -6.11 -12.92
CA ALA A 14 -8.24 -5.63 -11.55
C ALA A 14 -9.13 -4.38 -11.45
N VAL A 15 -8.98 -3.40 -12.37
CA VAL A 15 -9.86 -2.23 -12.46
C VAL A 15 -11.31 -2.68 -12.69
N ALA A 16 -11.55 -3.56 -13.67
CA ALA A 16 -12.90 -4.02 -14.00
C ALA A 16 -13.57 -4.75 -12.82
N VAL A 17 -12.85 -5.68 -12.17
CA VAL A 17 -13.36 -6.41 -10.99
C VAL A 17 -13.69 -5.46 -9.85
N THR A 18 -12.77 -4.54 -9.53
CA THR A 18 -12.98 -3.58 -8.44
C THR A 18 -14.11 -2.60 -8.76
N ALA A 19 -14.20 -2.12 -10.00
CA ALA A 19 -15.28 -1.24 -10.45
C ALA A 19 -16.66 -1.94 -10.40
N LEU A 20 -16.72 -3.22 -10.78
CA LEU A 20 -17.94 -4.02 -10.70
C LEU A 20 -18.40 -4.22 -9.25
N ILE A 21 -17.47 -4.49 -8.32
CA ILE A 21 -17.78 -4.69 -6.92
C ILE A 21 -18.18 -3.39 -6.23
N SER A 22 -17.46 -2.30 -6.49
CA SER A 22 -17.72 -0.98 -5.89
C SER A 22 -18.93 -0.27 -6.51
N HIS A 23 -19.36 -0.68 -7.71
CA HIS A 23 -20.29 0.07 -8.56
C HIS A 23 -19.85 1.53 -8.77
N LEU A 24 -18.57 1.84 -8.51
CA LEU A 24 -17.99 3.20 -8.49
C LEU A 24 -18.82 4.18 -7.64
N ARG A 25 -19.44 3.72 -6.56
CA ARG A 25 -20.21 4.57 -5.64
C ARG A 25 -19.28 5.59 -4.99
N PRO A 26 -19.60 6.88 -5.04
CA PRO A 26 -18.83 7.89 -4.33
C PRO A 26 -18.84 7.63 -2.83
N THR A 27 -17.66 7.78 -2.21
CA THR A 27 -17.55 7.68 -0.75
C THR A 27 -18.07 8.95 -0.07
N PRO A 28 -18.77 8.85 1.09
CA PRO A 28 -19.09 10.01 1.90
C PRO A 28 -17.85 10.58 2.62
N TYR A 29 -16.78 9.78 2.78
CA TYR A 29 -15.53 10.18 3.45
C TYR A 29 -14.50 10.64 2.41
N ASN A 30 -14.85 11.73 1.71
CA ASN A 30 -14.10 12.27 0.57
C ASN A 30 -13.10 13.39 0.97
N ASN A 31 -12.47 13.27 2.11
CA ASN A 31 -11.56 14.27 2.69
C ASN A 31 -10.49 14.73 1.71
N PHE A 32 -9.97 13.84 0.85
CA PHE A 32 -8.96 14.23 -0.15
C PHE A 32 -9.52 15.06 -1.29
N VAL A 33 -10.80 14.92 -1.63
CA VAL A 33 -11.46 15.83 -2.58
C VAL A 33 -11.57 17.23 -1.97
N LEU A 34 -11.96 17.32 -0.69
CA LEU A 34 -12.03 18.59 0.04
C LEU A 34 -10.65 19.24 0.15
N LEU A 35 -9.62 18.45 0.47
CA LEU A 35 -8.24 18.93 0.53
C LEU A 35 -7.74 19.40 -0.85
N ALA A 36 -8.03 18.65 -1.91
CA ALA A 36 -7.65 19.04 -3.27
C ALA A 36 -8.32 20.36 -3.68
N GLN A 37 -9.59 20.57 -3.33
CA GLN A 37 -10.28 21.85 -3.54
C GLN A 37 -9.59 22.99 -2.77
N ALA A 38 -9.25 22.75 -1.51
CA ALA A 38 -8.54 23.75 -0.69
C ALA A 38 -7.19 24.11 -1.31
N LEU A 39 -6.41 23.11 -1.75
CA LEU A 39 -5.10 23.30 -2.40
C LEU A 39 -5.21 24.11 -3.71
N LEU A 40 -6.24 23.90 -4.53
CA LEU A 40 -6.50 24.70 -5.73
C LEU A 40 -6.75 26.18 -5.42
N HIS A 41 -7.19 26.50 -4.20
CA HIS A 41 -7.38 27.87 -3.71
C HIS A 41 -6.20 28.35 -2.83
N GLY A 42 -5.05 27.67 -2.85
CA GLY A 42 -3.86 28.04 -2.08
C GLY A 42 -4.00 27.83 -0.56
N ARG A 43 -4.90 26.97 -0.11
CA ARG A 43 -5.16 26.69 1.30
C ARG A 43 -4.74 25.26 1.65
N ALA A 44 -4.10 25.07 2.81
CA ALA A 44 -3.76 23.75 3.36
C ALA A 44 -4.81 23.23 4.36
N TRP A 45 -5.94 23.93 4.55
CA TRP A 45 -7.05 23.60 5.44
C TRP A 45 -8.36 23.56 4.68
N ILE A 46 -9.31 22.77 5.16
CA ILE A 46 -10.66 22.63 4.60
C ILE A 46 -11.65 23.46 5.42
N ASP A 47 -12.78 23.79 4.80
CA ASP A 47 -13.93 24.33 5.54
C ASP A 47 -14.56 23.19 6.37
N TRP A 48 -15.33 23.53 7.44
CA TRP A 48 -15.96 22.50 8.27
C TRP A 48 -16.83 21.53 7.42
N PRO A 49 -16.47 20.23 7.35
CA PRO A 49 -17.13 19.31 6.44
C PRO A 49 -18.36 18.63 7.04
N GLY A 50 -18.66 18.89 8.31
CA GLY A 50 -19.69 18.18 9.06
C GLY A 50 -19.10 17.14 10.05
N PRO A 51 -19.92 16.63 10.98
CA PRO A 51 -19.45 15.77 12.08
C PRO A 51 -19.07 14.34 11.66
N TYR A 52 -19.37 13.94 10.44
CA TYR A 52 -19.10 12.60 9.91
C TYR A 52 -17.72 12.47 9.25
N ILE A 53 -17.04 13.57 9.00
CA ILE A 53 -15.68 13.56 8.41
C ILE A 53 -14.66 13.87 9.50
N ASP A 54 -13.69 12.97 9.64
CA ASP A 54 -12.56 13.19 10.53
C ASP A 54 -11.72 14.36 10.02
N ALA A 55 -11.81 15.48 10.74
CA ALA A 55 -11.05 16.68 10.45
C ALA A 55 -10.51 17.27 11.75
N LEU A 56 -9.19 17.42 11.81
CA LEU A 56 -8.51 17.96 12.97
C LEU A 56 -8.77 19.47 13.09
N ASN A 57 -9.31 19.92 14.22
CA ASN A 57 -9.37 21.35 14.52
C ASN A 57 -8.03 21.80 15.13
N PHE A 58 -7.35 22.71 14.45
CA PHE A 58 -6.12 23.30 14.93
C PHE A 58 -6.10 24.80 14.61
N GLY A 59 -5.95 25.64 15.64
CA GLY A 59 -5.94 27.10 15.47
C GLY A 59 -7.23 27.67 14.84
N GLY A 60 -8.40 27.03 15.07
CA GLY A 60 -9.67 27.46 14.50
C GLY A 60 -9.88 27.07 13.02
N ARG A 61 -9.03 26.21 12.48
CA ARG A 61 -9.13 25.67 11.11
C ARG A 61 -9.21 24.16 11.14
N TYR A 62 -9.77 23.57 10.08
CA TYR A 62 -9.91 22.12 9.96
C TYR A 62 -8.92 21.55 8.96
N TYR A 63 -8.22 20.47 9.35
CA TYR A 63 -7.18 19.85 8.55
C TYR A 63 -7.43 18.38 8.34
N VAL A 64 -7.14 17.91 7.15
CA VAL A 64 -7.02 16.48 6.84
C VAL A 64 -5.67 16.02 7.37
N ILE A 65 -5.67 15.06 8.31
CA ILE A 65 -4.44 14.62 9.01
C ILE A 65 -3.63 13.63 8.18
N GLU A 66 -4.29 12.89 7.31
CA GLU A 66 -3.66 11.90 6.44
C GLU A 66 -2.65 12.57 5.49
N ALA A 67 -1.67 11.77 5.08
CA ALA A 67 -0.65 12.21 4.15
C ALA A 67 -1.26 12.62 2.79
N PRO A 68 -0.80 13.73 2.18
CA PRO A 68 -1.58 14.48 1.19
C PRO A 68 -1.54 13.91 -0.24
N LEU A 69 -0.75 12.88 -0.56
CA LEU A 69 -0.58 12.44 -1.94
C LEU A 69 -1.90 12.12 -2.66
N PRO A 70 -2.89 11.42 -2.06
CA PRO A 70 -4.14 11.16 -2.77
C PRO A 70 -4.87 12.44 -3.18
N ALA A 71 -4.78 13.52 -2.39
CA ALA A 71 -5.34 14.82 -2.77
C ALA A 71 -4.60 15.43 -3.97
N PHE A 72 -3.26 15.33 -4.01
CA PHE A 72 -2.48 15.79 -5.17
C PHE A 72 -2.83 15.00 -6.44
N LEU A 73 -3.06 13.70 -6.35
CA LEU A 73 -3.50 12.89 -7.48
C LEU A 73 -4.92 13.25 -7.96
N LEU A 74 -5.76 13.76 -7.07
CA LEU A 74 -7.11 14.22 -7.38
C LEU A 74 -7.15 15.63 -7.97
N LEU A 75 -6.12 16.46 -7.82
CA LEU A 75 -6.13 17.86 -8.27
C LEU A 75 -6.64 18.06 -9.70
N PRO A 76 -6.16 17.33 -10.73
CA PRO A 76 -6.61 17.55 -12.09
C PRO A 76 -8.10 17.23 -12.27
N PHE A 77 -8.61 16.25 -11.54
CA PHE A 77 -10.02 15.85 -11.60
C PHE A 77 -10.90 16.84 -10.82
N VAL A 78 -10.44 17.29 -9.66
CA VAL A 78 -11.15 18.30 -8.86
C VAL A 78 -11.19 19.66 -9.59
N ALA A 79 -10.14 20.01 -10.33
CA ALA A 79 -10.15 21.21 -11.16
C ALA A 79 -11.25 21.19 -12.25
N VAL A 80 -11.63 20.00 -12.74
CA VAL A 80 -12.66 19.82 -13.78
C VAL A 80 -14.04 19.56 -13.18
N PHE A 81 -14.15 18.66 -12.20
CA PHE A 81 -15.41 18.15 -11.67
C PHE A 81 -15.78 18.72 -10.29
N GLY A 82 -14.91 19.54 -9.68
CA GLY A 82 -15.13 20.13 -8.36
C GLY A 82 -15.40 19.07 -7.28
N ALA A 83 -16.36 19.36 -6.41
CA ALA A 83 -16.80 18.47 -5.32
C ALA A 83 -17.42 17.15 -5.81
N GLN A 84 -17.83 17.06 -7.09
CA GLN A 84 -18.40 15.85 -7.68
C GLN A 84 -17.33 14.83 -8.08
N THR A 85 -16.06 15.12 -7.85
CA THR A 85 -14.96 14.20 -8.13
C THR A 85 -15.12 12.91 -7.33
N ASN A 86 -15.08 11.77 -8.02
CA ASN A 86 -15.24 10.47 -7.39
C ASN A 86 -13.88 9.93 -6.89
N GLN A 87 -13.63 10.04 -5.59
CA GLN A 87 -12.41 9.53 -4.94
C GLN A 87 -12.28 8.01 -5.06
N THR A 88 -13.39 7.26 -5.01
CA THR A 88 -13.41 5.80 -5.17
C THR A 88 -12.91 5.39 -6.55
N ALA A 89 -13.23 6.15 -7.61
CA ALA A 89 -12.73 5.85 -8.95
C ALA A 89 -11.19 5.93 -9.03
N LEU A 90 -10.56 6.88 -8.33
CA LEU A 90 -9.11 6.92 -8.22
C LEU A 90 -8.56 5.69 -7.48
N ALA A 91 -9.19 5.27 -6.37
CA ALA A 91 -8.77 4.09 -5.62
C ALA A 91 -8.82 2.82 -6.49
N VAL A 92 -9.87 2.65 -7.30
CA VAL A 92 -10.03 1.56 -8.27
C VAL A 92 -8.89 1.54 -9.29
N VAL A 93 -8.54 2.70 -9.85
CA VAL A 93 -7.43 2.81 -10.81
C VAL A 93 -6.09 2.48 -10.16
N LEU A 94 -5.82 3.00 -8.95
CA LEU A 94 -4.58 2.74 -8.21
C LEU A 94 -4.43 1.26 -7.87
N ALA A 95 -5.50 0.57 -7.46
CA ALA A 95 -5.47 -0.87 -7.23
C ALA A 95 -5.14 -1.66 -8.51
N GLY A 96 -5.71 -1.24 -9.65
CA GLY A 96 -5.37 -1.82 -10.95
C GLY A 96 -3.90 -1.63 -11.31
N VAL A 97 -3.37 -0.43 -11.12
CA VAL A 97 -1.93 -0.14 -11.35
C VAL A 97 -1.05 -0.98 -10.41
N ALA A 98 -1.44 -1.14 -9.14
CA ALA A 98 -0.72 -1.99 -8.19
C ALA A 98 -0.63 -3.44 -8.67
N VAL A 99 -1.75 -4.01 -9.17
CA VAL A 99 -1.79 -5.38 -9.69
C VAL A 99 -0.97 -5.52 -10.98
N GLY A 100 -1.04 -4.53 -11.88
CA GLY A 100 -0.21 -4.50 -13.08
C GLY A 100 1.28 -4.42 -12.76
N ALA A 101 1.66 -3.60 -11.77
CA ALA A 101 3.03 -3.53 -11.27
C ALA A 101 3.46 -4.84 -10.61
N ALA A 102 2.58 -5.50 -9.85
CA ALA A 102 2.85 -6.82 -9.28
C ALA A 102 3.09 -7.86 -10.38
N TRP A 103 2.32 -7.84 -11.46
CA TRP A 103 2.56 -8.72 -12.60
C TRP A 103 3.95 -8.51 -13.22
N GLU A 104 4.30 -7.26 -13.49
CA GLU A 104 5.63 -6.90 -14.03
C GLU A 104 6.76 -7.31 -13.07
N LEU A 105 6.56 -7.16 -11.76
CA LEU A 105 7.53 -7.61 -10.75
C LEU A 105 7.72 -9.12 -10.79
N GLY A 106 6.62 -9.88 -10.89
CA GLY A 106 6.68 -11.34 -11.01
C GLY A 106 7.41 -11.79 -12.28
N GLU A 107 7.18 -11.14 -13.43
CA GLU A 107 7.96 -11.41 -14.65
C GLU A 107 9.45 -11.16 -14.44
N ARG A 108 9.83 -10.08 -13.75
CA ARG A 108 11.23 -9.77 -13.44
C ARG A 108 11.87 -10.77 -12.50
N PHE A 109 11.10 -11.34 -11.58
CA PHE A 109 11.54 -12.43 -10.71
C PHE A 109 11.54 -13.79 -11.40
N GLY A 110 11.03 -13.89 -12.63
CA GLY A 110 11.03 -15.13 -13.42
C GLY A 110 9.83 -16.05 -13.15
N LEU A 111 8.72 -15.51 -12.65
CA LEU A 111 7.51 -16.31 -12.45
C LEU A 111 6.88 -16.74 -13.79
N ARG A 112 6.36 -17.96 -13.83
CA ARG A 112 5.49 -18.40 -14.93
C ARG A 112 4.15 -17.67 -14.83
N ASN A 113 3.50 -17.39 -15.95
CA ASN A 113 2.25 -16.63 -16.02
C ASN A 113 1.15 -17.16 -15.11
N SER A 114 1.03 -18.48 -14.99
CA SER A 114 0.03 -19.09 -14.09
C SER A 114 0.30 -18.79 -12.62
N ALA A 115 1.55 -18.89 -12.17
CA ALA A 115 1.94 -18.56 -10.80
C ALA A 115 1.74 -17.05 -10.55
N ASN A 116 2.12 -16.23 -11.52
CA ASN A 116 1.98 -14.78 -11.45
C ASN A 116 0.50 -14.37 -11.33
N ALA A 117 -0.39 -15.00 -12.10
CA ALA A 117 -1.82 -14.75 -12.01
C ALA A 117 -2.38 -15.04 -10.61
N TRP A 118 -1.98 -16.14 -9.97
CA TRP A 118 -2.40 -16.48 -8.61
C TRP A 118 -1.90 -15.47 -7.57
N ILE A 119 -0.64 -15.02 -7.68
CA ILE A 119 -0.10 -14.01 -6.76
C ILE A 119 -0.77 -12.65 -6.98
N CYS A 120 -1.06 -12.26 -8.22
CA CYS A 120 -1.80 -11.04 -8.53
C CYS A 120 -3.26 -11.11 -8.02
N ALA A 121 -3.93 -12.26 -8.15
CA ALA A 121 -5.25 -12.48 -7.58
C ALA A 121 -5.22 -12.39 -6.05
N PHE A 122 -4.18 -12.94 -5.41
CA PHE A 122 -3.97 -12.82 -3.98
C PHE A 122 -3.77 -11.35 -3.56
N LEU A 123 -2.90 -10.61 -4.24
CA LEU A 123 -2.69 -9.19 -3.93
C LEU A 123 -4.00 -8.41 -4.01
N LEU A 124 -4.81 -8.64 -5.05
CA LEU A 124 -6.07 -7.92 -5.22
C LEU A 124 -7.12 -8.34 -4.17
N ALA A 125 -7.45 -9.62 -4.13
CA ALA A 125 -8.62 -10.12 -3.41
C ALA A 125 -8.30 -10.95 -2.15
N GLY A 126 -7.06 -11.41 -1.99
CA GLY A 126 -6.61 -12.16 -0.82
C GLY A 126 -5.94 -11.30 0.25
N THR A 127 -5.82 -10.00 0.00
CA THR A 127 -5.47 -8.95 0.97
C THR A 127 -6.65 -7.97 1.10
N ASP A 128 -6.52 -6.97 1.96
CA ASP A 128 -7.55 -5.93 2.09
C ASP A 128 -7.58 -4.90 0.92
N LEU A 129 -6.75 -5.09 -0.12
CA LEU A 129 -6.62 -4.12 -1.21
C LEU A 129 -7.94 -3.92 -1.97
N LEU A 130 -8.64 -5.01 -2.32
CA LEU A 130 -9.93 -4.95 -3.02
C LEU A 130 -10.97 -4.21 -2.18
N TRP A 131 -11.07 -4.53 -0.90
CA TRP A 131 -12.02 -3.92 0.01
C TRP A 131 -11.73 -2.43 0.19
N CYS A 132 -10.49 -2.05 0.44
CA CYS A 132 -10.07 -0.65 0.53
C CYS A 132 -10.35 0.14 -0.75
N ALA A 133 -10.04 -0.45 -1.91
CA ALA A 133 -10.26 0.21 -3.20
C ALA A 133 -11.74 0.33 -3.56
N ALA A 134 -12.56 -0.68 -3.22
CA ALA A 134 -13.99 -0.67 -3.50
C ALA A 134 -14.76 0.38 -2.68
N LEU A 135 -14.28 0.72 -1.50
CA LEU A 135 -14.88 1.75 -0.65
C LEU A 135 -14.32 3.14 -0.92
N GLY A 136 -13.01 3.27 -1.12
CA GLY A 136 -12.35 4.51 -1.49
C GLY A 136 -12.37 5.61 -0.42
N ASP A 137 -12.67 5.30 0.86
CA ASP A 137 -12.66 6.26 1.96
C ASP A 137 -11.26 6.84 2.18
N VAL A 138 -11.19 7.97 2.83
CA VAL A 138 -9.93 8.67 3.09
C VAL A 138 -8.86 7.74 3.67
N TRP A 139 -9.20 6.96 4.67
CA TRP A 139 -8.26 6.01 5.31
C TRP A 139 -7.83 4.89 4.36
N PHE A 140 -8.72 4.46 3.46
CA PHE A 140 -8.54 3.28 2.61
C PHE A 140 -7.75 3.61 1.35
N ILE A 141 -8.09 4.70 0.66
CA ILE A 141 -7.34 5.12 -0.54
C ILE A 141 -5.88 5.45 -0.22
N ALA A 142 -5.57 5.90 1.00
CA ALA A 142 -4.20 6.10 1.45
C ALA A 142 -3.38 4.81 1.41
N HIS A 143 -3.95 3.68 1.90
CA HIS A 143 -3.30 2.37 1.80
C HIS A 143 -3.19 1.89 0.36
N VAL A 144 -4.27 2.01 -0.44
CA VAL A 144 -4.26 1.61 -1.86
C VAL A 144 -3.16 2.34 -2.62
N SER A 145 -3.01 3.65 -2.37
CA SER A 145 -1.97 4.49 -2.95
C SER A 145 -0.57 4.02 -2.51
N ALA A 146 -0.36 3.77 -1.23
CA ALA A 146 0.91 3.26 -0.71
C ALA A 146 1.29 1.92 -1.34
N VAL A 147 0.36 0.95 -1.45
CA VAL A 147 0.56 -0.33 -2.13
C VAL A 147 0.98 -0.12 -3.58
N CYS A 148 0.26 0.75 -4.30
CA CYS A 148 0.53 1.04 -5.71
C CYS A 148 1.97 1.54 -5.91
N PHE A 149 2.37 2.56 -5.17
CA PHE A 149 3.70 3.17 -5.34
C PHE A 149 4.82 2.28 -4.79
N THR A 150 4.56 1.47 -3.76
CA THR A 150 5.51 0.45 -3.29
C THR A 150 5.76 -0.60 -4.35
N MET A 151 4.71 -1.12 -5.01
CA MET A 151 4.87 -2.07 -6.11
C MET A 151 5.65 -1.47 -7.28
N LEU A 152 5.39 -0.21 -7.65
CA LEU A 152 6.14 0.50 -8.69
C LEU A 152 7.61 0.69 -8.31
N ALA A 153 7.93 1.00 -7.04
CA ALA A 153 9.30 1.10 -6.55
C ALA A 153 10.03 -0.25 -6.64
N LEU A 154 9.38 -1.35 -6.24
CA LEU A 154 9.93 -2.70 -6.34
C LEU A 154 10.16 -3.13 -7.79
N VAL A 155 9.24 -2.80 -8.69
CA VAL A 155 9.43 -3.00 -10.14
C VAL A 155 10.67 -2.27 -10.62
N GLU A 156 10.86 -1.01 -10.30
CA GLU A 156 12.01 -0.23 -10.75
C GLU A 156 13.33 -0.78 -10.17
N LEU A 157 13.32 -1.18 -8.89
CA LEU A 157 14.45 -1.83 -8.23
C LEU A 157 14.83 -3.17 -8.88
N ALA A 158 13.85 -3.99 -9.24
CA ALA A 158 14.08 -5.27 -9.92
C ALA A 158 14.46 -5.12 -11.41
N GLY A 159 14.41 -3.90 -11.96
CA GLY A 159 14.64 -3.61 -13.36
C GLY A 159 15.79 -2.64 -13.62
N LYS A 160 15.45 -1.45 -14.10
CA LYS A 160 16.43 -0.44 -14.56
C LYS A 160 17.17 0.26 -13.42
N ARG A 161 16.62 0.22 -12.18
CA ARG A 161 17.24 0.77 -10.98
C ARG A 161 17.58 2.26 -11.09
N ARG A 162 16.69 3.04 -11.72
CA ARG A 162 16.82 4.49 -11.80
C ARG A 162 16.53 5.08 -10.42
N GLY A 163 17.59 5.50 -9.71
CA GLY A 163 17.50 5.96 -8.30
C GLY A 163 16.48 7.08 -8.11
N TRP A 164 16.42 8.05 -9.03
CA TRP A 164 15.43 9.14 -8.98
C TRP A 164 13.97 8.64 -9.06
N LEU A 165 13.72 7.58 -9.84
CA LEU A 165 12.35 7.04 -9.99
C LEU A 165 11.96 6.15 -8.81
N VAL A 166 12.92 5.38 -8.28
CA VAL A 166 12.72 4.65 -7.01
C VAL A 166 12.41 5.63 -5.88
N ALA A 167 13.17 6.74 -5.79
CA ALA A 167 12.93 7.79 -4.81
C ALA A 167 11.55 8.44 -4.97
N LEU A 168 11.14 8.75 -6.20
CA LEU A 168 9.83 9.32 -6.48
C LEU A 168 8.70 8.38 -6.03
N PHE A 169 8.76 7.10 -6.38
CA PHE A 169 7.75 6.13 -5.96
C PHE A 169 7.77 5.89 -4.45
N ALA A 170 8.95 5.80 -3.84
CA ALA A 170 9.08 5.68 -2.39
C ALA A 170 8.53 6.91 -1.65
N ALA A 171 8.78 8.11 -2.18
CA ALA A 171 8.21 9.36 -1.66
C ALA A 171 6.68 9.37 -1.81
N CYS A 172 6.14 8.96 -2.96
CA CYS A 172 4.69 8.83 -3.15
C CYS A 172 4.08 7.81 -2.16
N ALA A 173 4.74 6.69 -1.89
CA ALA A 173 4.27 5.75 -0.87
C ALA A 173 4.28 6.39 0.53
N PHE A 174 5.33 7.12 0.90
CA PHE A 174 5.44 7.86 2.16
C PHE A 174 4.39 8.97 2.28
N GLU A 175 4.19 9.76 1.24
CA GLU A 175 3.17 10.82 1.19
C GLU A 175 1.73 10.28 1.07
N SER A 176 1.57 8.96 1.02
CA SER A 176 0.30 8.25 1.20
C SER A 176 0.15 7.70 2.62
N ARG A 177 1.23 7.12 3.16
CA ARG A 177 1.27 6.45 4.47
C ARG A 177 2.60 6.69 5.15
N PHE A 178 2.57 7.36 6.30
CA PHE A 178 3.77 7.74 7.04
C PHE A 178 4.68 6.54 7.40
N SER A 179 4.10 5.37 7.69
CA SER A 179 4.82 4.11 7.97
C SER A 179 5.85 3.76 6.89
N MET A 180 5.61 4.15 5.64
CA MET A 180 6.47 3.83 4.49
C MET A 180 7.85 4.49 4.54
N ILE A 181 8.06 5.52 5.37
CA ILE A 181 9.37 6.13 5.60
C ILE A 181 10.40 5.09 6.07
N ALA A 182 9.94 4.09 6.82
CA ALA A 182 10.77 3.02 7.37
C ALA A 182 11.37 2.09 6.29
N ALA A 183 10.80 2.07 5.07
CA ALA A 183 11.32 1.30 3.95
C ALA A 183 12.46 2.02 3.18
N LEU A 184 12.65 3.33 3.36
CA LEU A 184 13.63 4.11 2.59
C LEU A 184 15.06 3.58 2.65
N PRO A 185 15.61 3.18 3.83
CA PRO A 185 16.95 2.59 3.90
C PRO A 185 17.07 1.28 3.11
N VAL A 186 15.98 0.48 3.08
CA VAL A 186 15.95 -0.77 2.33
C VAL A 186 15.96 -0.52 0.83
N TYR A 187 15.23 0.47 0.34
CA TYR A 187 15.28 0.85 -1.07
C TYR A 187 16.68 1.33 -1.48
N ALA A 188 17.34 2.15 -0.64
CA ALA A 188 18.72 2.57 -0.86
C ALA A 188 19.67 1.35 -0.93
N TYR A 189 19.52 0.39 -0.02
CA TYR A 189 20.30 -0.85 -0.03
C TYR A 189 20.04 -1.66 -1.31
N LEU A 190 18.78 -1.86 -1.71
CA LEU A 190 18.42 -2.62 -2.91
C LEU A 190 18.91 -1.96 -4.20
N LEU A 191 19.08 -0.64 -4.23
CA LEU A 191 19.74 0.05 -5.34
C LEU A 191 21.22 -0.39 -5.54
N THR A 192 21.87 -0.88 -4.48
CA THR A 192 23.24 -1.41 -4.59
C THR A 192 23.28 -2.90 -4.96
N CYS A 193 22.14 -3.63 -4.81
CA CYS A 193 22.07 -5.07 -5.06
C CYS A 193 21.61 -5.37 -6.48
N HIS A 194 22.35 -6.20 -7.23
CA HIS A 194 21.89 -6.76 -8.49
C HIS A 194 20.98 -7.96 -8.24
N LEU A 195 19.87 -8.04 -8.99
CA LEU A 195 19.05 -9.24 -9.05
C LEU A 195 19.80 -10.26 -9.92
N GLU A 196 20.38 -11.28 -9.31
CA GLU A 196 20.99 -12.37 -10.04
C GLU A 196 19.88 -13.13 -10.79
N ARG A 197 19.86 -13.01 -12.11
CA ARG A 197 19.02 -13.87 -12.94
C ARG A 197 19.68 -15.25 -12.90
N SER A 198 18.95 -16.27 -12.44
CA SER A 198 19.29 -17.66 -12.70
C SER A 198 19.16 -17.90 -14.22
N VAL A 199 20.26 -17.70 -14.94
CA VAL A 199 20.34 -18.13 -16.34
C VAL A 199 20.36 -19.66 -16.31
N PRO A 200 19.43 -20.37 -16.99
CA PRO A 200 19.61 -21.79 -17.22
C PRO A 200 20.94 -21.97 -17.93
N ASN A 201 21.73 -22.92 -17.45
CA ASN A 201 23.08 -23.22 -17.91
C ASN A 201 23.03 -23.73 -19.37
N GLU A 202 22.93 -22.80 -20.35
CA GLU A 202 23.26 -23.10 -21.73
C GLU A 202 24.79 -23.06 -21.82
N ARG A 203 25.38 -24.21 -22.11
CA ARG A 203 26.80 -24.41 -22.39
C ARG A 203 27.25 -23.29 -23.31
N SER A 204 28.00 -22.35 -22.79
CA SER A 204 28.68 -21.32 -23.58
C SER A 204 29.86 -21.93 -24.27
N GLU A 205 29.68 -22.34 -25.52
CA GLU A 205 30.76 -22.42 -26.48
C GLU A 205 31.27 -20.99 -26.71
N GLY A 206 32.57 -20.86 -26.55
CA GLY A 206 33.42 -19.70 -26.63
C GLY A 206 32.95 -18.57 -27.55
N ARG A 207 32.63 -17.47 -26.97
CA ARG A 207 32.86 -16.14 -27.52
C ARG A 207 33.31 -15.22 -26.40
N SER A 208 34.61 -14.95 -26.41
CA SER A 208 35.21 -13.82 -25.70
C SER A 208 34.58 -12.54 -26.25
N ALA A 209 33.44 -12.13 -25.70
CA ALA A 209 32.94 -10.79 -25.88
C ALA A 209 33.71 -9.90 -24.89
N LYS A 210 34.57 -9.04 -25.38
CA LYS A 210 35.09 -7.90 -24.66
C LYS A 210 33.87 -7.19 -24.05
N SER A 211 33.70 -7.32 -22.73
CA SER A 211 32.79 -6.49 -21.99
C SER A 211 33.39 -5.08 -21.93
N GLU A 212 33.01 -4.22 -22.83
CA GLU A 212 33.00 -2.79 -22.60
C GLU A 212 31.90 -2.52 -21.55
N GLY A 213 32.18 -2.92 -20.31
CA GLY A 213 31.44 -2.55 -19.12
C GLY A 213 31.83 -1.11 -18.79
N GLU A 214 31.13 -0.13 -19.37
CA GLU A 214 31.05 1.19 -18.73
C GLU A 214 30.79 1.00 -17.24
N GLY A 215 31.80 1.34 -16.44
CA GLY A 215 31.70 1.43 -15.00
C GLY A 215 30.69 2.50 -14.60
N ARG A 216 29.38 2.22 -14.74
CA ARG A 216 28.35 2.98 -14.05
C ARG A 216 28.60 2.76 -12.56
N THR A 217 29.30 3.72 -11.96
CA THR A 217 29.55 3.74 -10.53
C THR A 217 28.21 3.57 -9.80
N THR A 218 28.14 2.60 -8.88
CA THR A 218 26.97 2.34 -8.00
C THR A 218 26.51 3.56 -7.23
N THR A 219 27.30 4.61 -7.21
CA THR A 219 27.02 5.90 -6.55
C THR A 219 25.96 6.75 -7.26
N GLN A 220 25.90 6.74 -8.60
CA GLN A 220 24.97 7.61 -9.35
C GLN A 220 23.47 7.34 -9.04
N PRO A 221 22.98 6.08 -8.96
CA PRO A 221 21.61 5.81 -8.54
C PRO A 221 21.32 6.25 -7.10
N LEU A 222 22.28 6.09 -6.18
CA LEU A 222 22.12 6.51 -4.79
C LEU A 222 22.09 8.03 -4.65
N VAL A 223 22.95 8.76 -5.38
CA VAL A 223 22.95 10.22 -5.37
C VAL A 223 21.61 10.74 -5.90
N SER A 224 21.12 10.25 -7.03
CA SER A 224 19.84 10.67 -7.58
C SER A 224 18.66 10.31 -6.67
N PHE A 225 18.72 9.16 -5.98
CA PHE A 225 17.77 8.77 -4.94
C PHE A 225 17.76 9.78 -3.79
N ALA A 226 18.93 10.11 -3.24
CA ALA A 226 19.05 11.04 -2.12
C ALA A 226 18.61 12.46 -2.48
N VAL A 227 18.94 12.95 -3.69
CA VAL A 227 18.54 14.28 -4.16
C VAL A 227 17.02 14.40 -4.26
N VAL A 228 16.34 13.42 -4.86
CA VAL A 228 14.88 13.44 -4.99
C VAL A 228 14.21 13.34 -3.62
N LEU A 229 14.65 12.42 -2.75
CA LEU A 229 14.09 12.34 -1.38
C LEU A 229 14.34 13.61 -0.57
N GLY A 230 15.52 14.21 -0.69
CA GLY A 230 15.82 15.49 -0.05
C GLY A 230 14.88 16.59 -0.51
N GLY A 231 14.63 16.68 -1.82
CA GLY A 231 13.67 17.64 -2.39
C GLY A 231 12.24 17.41 -1.86
N VAL A 232 11.76 16.15 -1.87
CA VAL A 232 10.44 15.83 -1.30
C VAL A 232 10.40 16.10 0.19
N GLY A 233 11.45 15.80 0.94
CA GLY A 233 11.56 16.10 2.37
C GLY A 233 11.42 17.61 2.65
N VAL A 234 12.05 18.46 1.84
CA VAL A 234 11.87 19.92 1.95
C VAL A 234 10.43 20.33 1.67
N LEU A 235 9.80 19.79 0.61
CA LEU A 235 8.39 20.07 0.31
C LEU A 235 7.46 19.61 1.44
N TRP A 236 7.71 18.44 2.02
CA TRP A 236 6.99 17.94 3.19
C TRP A 236 7.14 18.85 4.41
N MET A 237 8.36 19.35 4.69
CA MET A 237 8.60 20.30 5.77
C MET A 237 7.85 21.62 5.52
N LEU A 238 7.89 22.15 4.30
CA LEU A 238 7.15 23.37 3.93
C LEU A 238 5.64 23.18 4.07
N TYR A 239 5.11 22.02 3.68
CA TYR A 239 3.70 21.69 3.83
C TYR A 239 3.29 21.60 5.31
N ASN A 240 4.13 21.00 6.16
CA ASN A 240 3.89 20.98 7.61
C ASN A 240 3.93 22.39 8.21
N PHE A 241 4.90 23.22 7.79
CA PHE A 241 4.97 24.60 8.24
C PHE A 241 3.72 25.40 7.85
N ALA A 242 3.20 25.20 6.64
CA ALA A 242 1.96 25.84 6.20
C ALA A 242 0.72 25.37 6.98
N ARG A 243 0.70 24.12 7.48
CA ARG A 243 -0.40 23.57 8.29
C ARG A 243 -0.30 23.96 9.76
N TRP A 244 0.87 23.73 10.34
CA TRP A 244 1.07 23.66 11.78
C TRP A 244 1.92 24.80 12.34
N GLY A 245 2.59 25.60 11.49
CA GLY A 245 3.60 26.57 11.92
C GLY A 245 4.91 25.95 12.44
N THR A 246 5.07 24.62 12.25
CA THR A 246 6.28 23.86 12.61
C THR A 246 6.77 23.03 11.42
N TRP A 247 8.07 22.71 11.37
CA TRP A 247 8.68 21.95 10.28
C TRP A 247 8.39 20.44 10.36
N SER A 248 7.92 19.94 11.51
CA SER A 248 7.55 18.56 11.75
C SER A 248 6.04 18.37 11.69
N ASP A 249 5.59 17.16 11.34
CA ASP A 249 4.17 16.82 11.42
C ASP A 249 3.75 16.58 12.87
N ILE A 250 2.86 17.40 13.36
CA ILE A 250 2.23 17.27 14.68
C ILE A 250 0.78 16.77 14.58
N GLY A 251 0.28 16.51 13.36
CA GLY A 251 -1.11 16.18 13.11
C GLY A 251 -1.56 14.95 13.90
N TYR A 252 -0.82 13.85 13.83
CA TYR A 252 -1.15 12.61 14.56
C TYR A 252 -1.12 12.77 16.09
N THR A 253 -0.18 13.54 16.63
CA THR A 253 -0.12 13.81 18.07
C THR A 253 -1.28 14.68 18.51
N THR A 254 -1.58 15.74 17.73
CA THR A 254 -2.71 16.64 18.02
C THR A 254 -4.04 15.90 17.89
N TRP A 255 -4.20 15.07 16.86
CA TRP A 255 -5.37 14.21 16.70
C TRP A 255 -5.55 13.27 17.89
N TYR A 256 -4.50 12.57 18.30
CA TYR A 256 -4.51 11.68 19.45
C TYR A 256 -5.01 12.36 20.73
N HIS A 257 -4.64 13.62 20.95
CA HIS A 257 -5.08 14.39 22.12
C HIS A 257 -6.53 14.87 22.01
N GLN A 258 -7.09 14.94 20.81
CA GLN A 258 -8.47 15.36 20.54
C GLN A 258 -9.42 14.18 20.30
N ASP A 259 -8.93 13.04 19.87
CA ASP A 259 -9.71 11.86 19.57
C ASP A 259 -10.29 11.25 20.88
N GLN A 260 -11.54 10.78 20.81
CA GLN A 260 -12.21 10.14 21.95
C GLN A 260 -11.50 8.86 22.43
N ALA A 261 -10.86 8.13 21.53
CA ALA A 261 -10.04 6.95 21.84
C ALA A 261 -8.62 7.29 22.30
N GLY A 262 -8.21 8.54 22.13
CA GLY A 262 -6.90 9.05 22.53
C GLY A 262 -6.85 9.46 24.01
N MET A 263 -5.71 10.04 24.36
CA MET A 263 -5.44 10.52 25.71
C MET A 263 -5.06 11.99 25.66
N PRO A 264 -5.45 12.82 26.65
CA PRO A 264 -5.12 14.23 26.65
C PRO A 264 -3.63 14.51 26.72
N THR A 265 -2.84 13.53 27.15
CA THR A 265 -1.38 13.61 27.25
C THR A 265 -0.71 12.34 26.73
N GLY A 266 0.52 12.45 26.29
CA GLY A 266 1.33 11.32 25.85
C GLY A 266 1.51 11.23 24.34
N SER A 267 1.83 10.04 23.84
CA SER A 267 2.14 9.79 22.42
C SER A 267 1.16 8.80 21.80
N PRO A 268 0.76 8.99 20.54
CA PRO A 268 -0.03 7.99 19.80
C PRO A 268 0.73 6.69 19.53
N PHE A 269 2.05 6.66 19.74
CA PHE A 269 2.90 5.50 19.51
C PHE A 269 3.56 5.08 20.83
N ARG A 270 3.23 3.88 21.34
CA ARG A 270 3.76 3.34 22.59
C ARG A 270 3.87 1.81 22.55
N PHE A 271 4.84 1.24 23.26
CA PHE A 271 4.95 -0.20 23.43
C PHE A 271 3.77 -0.82 24.22
N SER A 272 3.05 -0.03 25.02
CA SER A 272 1.87 -0.50 25.75
C SER A 272 0.70 -0.89 24.85
N TYR A 273 0.67 -0.44 23.60
CA TYR A 273 -0.37 -0.82 22.62
C TYR A 273 -0.06 -2.15 21.92
N LEU A 274 1.21 -2.56 21.90
CA LEU A 274 1.69 -3.75 21.18
C LEU A 274 0.89 -5.04 21.47
N PRO A 275 0.51 -5.39 22.72
CA PRO A 275 -0.27 -6.61 22.95
C PRO A 275 -1.63 -6.61 22.27
N ASN A 276 -2.35 -5.48 22.31
CA ASN A 276 -3.65 -5.32 21.66
C ASN A 276 -3.51 -5.37 20.12
N GLU A 277 -2.50 -4.69 19.59
CA GLU A 277 -2.23 -4.68 18.15
C GLU A 277 -1.86 -6.08 17.64
N LEU A 278 -0.96 -6.80 18.33
CA LEU A 278 -0.62 -8.17 17.96
C LEU A 278 -1.83 -9.11 18.05
N TRP A 279 -2.68 -8.94 19.05
CA TRP A 279 -3.93 -9.69 19.13
C TRP A 279 -4.81 -9.43 17.91
N SER A 280 -5.03 -8.17 17.56
CA SER A 280 -5.86 -7.78 16.42
C SER A 280 -5.28 -8.28 15.10
N PHE A 281 -3.97 -8.13 14.89
CA PHE A 281 -3.30 -8.56 13.67
C PHE A 281 -3.31 -10.07 13.46
N PHE A 282 -3.19 -10.87 14.54
CA PHE A 282 -2.90 -12.30 14.41
C PHE A 282 -3.95 -13.23 15.01
N VAL A 283 -4.84 -12.76 15.88
CA VAL A 283 -5.73 -13.63 16.65
C VAL A 283 -7.21 -13.31 16.47
N GLN A 284 -7.57 -12.06 16.23
CA GLN A 284 -8.96 -11.60 16.21
C GLN A 284 -9.77 -12.30 15.13
N GLN A 285 -10.86 -12.96 15.55
CA GLN A 285 -11.74 -13.75 14.70
C GLN A 285 -13.02 -12.99 14.38
N PRO A 286 -13.73 -13.35 13.28
CA PRO A 286 -15.08 -12.84 13.06
C PRO A 286 -16.04 -13.36 14.12
N THR A 287 -17.04 -12.56 14.49
CA THR A 287 -18.10 -12.94 15.43
C THR A 287 -19.08 -13.89 14.77
N ARG A 288 -19.46 -14.97 15.49
CA ARG A 288 -20.52 -15.89 15.06
C ARG A 288 -21.89 -15.28 15.39
N LEU A 289 -22.81 -15.37 14.43
CA LEU A 289 -24.21 -14.95 14.58
C LEU A 289 -25.12 -16.18 14.61
N ALA A 290 -26.25 -16.07 15.31
CA ALA A 290 -27.25 -17.13 15.39
C ALA A 290 -28.03 -17.36 14.07
N GLY A 291 -28.02 -16.39 13.15
CA GLY A 291 -28.70 -16.43 11.85
C GLY A 291 -27.83 -15.88 10.72
N PHE A 292 -28.36 -15.90 9.49
CA PHE A 292 -27.70 -15.31 8.34
C PHE A 292 -27.28 -13.85 8.60
N PRO A 293 -26.06 -13.46 8.26
CA PRO A 293 -25.05 -14.14 7.44
C PRO A 293 -24.08 -15.08 8.21
N TRP A 294 -24.39 -15.52 9.40
CA TRP A 294 -23.70 -16.44 10.33
C TRP A 294 -22.33 -15.97 10.84
N LEU A 295 -21.63 -15.12 10.08
CA LEU A 295 -20.36 -14.51 10.48
C LEU A 295 -20.42 -13.01 10.23
N ARG A 296 -19.90 -12.24 11.17
CA ARG A 296 -19.75 -10.79 11.09
C ARG A 296 -18.28 -10.43 11.31
N PRO A 297 -17.66 -9.62 10.43
CA PRO A 297 -16.36 -9.01 10.74
C PRO A 297 -16.48 -8.15 12.02
N GLU A 298 -15.48 -8.20 12.89
CA GLU A 298 -15.39 -7.22 13.97
C GLU A 298 -15.07 -5.83 13.40
N PHE A 299 -15.62 -4.77 14.00
CA PHE A 299 -15.35 -3.40 13.54
C PHE A 299 -13.88 -2.99 13.68
N SER A 300 -13.14 -3.60 14.61
CA SER A 300 -11.70 -3.45 14.74
C SER A 300 -10.89 -4.25 13.71
N GLY A 301 -11.56 -5.04 12.88
CA GLY A 301 -10.95 -5.86 11.82
C GLY A 301 -10.83 -7.34 12.20
N VAL A 302 -10.63 -8.17 11.18
CA VAL A 302 -10.36 -9.61 11.30
C VAL A 302 -8.86 -9.84 11.03
N ALA A 303 -8.24 -10.70 11.84
CA ALA A 303 -6.80 -10.95 11.79
C ALA A 303 -6.32 -11.43 10.40
N ILE A 304 -5.08 -11.05 10.02
CA ILE A 304 -4.46 -11.48 8.75
C ILE A 304 -4.29 -13.00 8.64
N THR A 305 -4.21 -13.70 9.76
CA THR A 305 -4.22 -15.17 9.81
C THR A 305 -5.53 -15.77 9.31
N TRP A 306 -6.61 -15.01 9.35
CA TRP A 306 -7.93 -15.35 8.81
C TRP A 306 -8.14 -14.82 7.40
N THR A 307 -7.82 -13.55 7.16
CA THR A 307 -8.08 -12.92 5.87
C THR A 307 -7.07 -13.33 4.82
N SER A 308 -5.78 -13.43 5.19
CA SER A 308 -4.67 -13.56 4.26
C SER A 308 -3.67 -14.68 4.63
N PRO A 309 -4.11 -15.90 5.02
CA PRO A 309 -3.20 -16.96 5.47
C PRO A 309 -2.17 -17.38 4.41
N ALA A 310 -2.41 -17.10 3.13
CA ALA A 310 -1.45 -17.36 2.07
C ALA A 310 -0.13 -16.58 2.21
N LEU A 311 -0.09 -15.52 3.02
CA LEU A 311 1.16 -14.79 3.36
C LEU A 311 2.24 -15.70 3.93
N VAL A 312 1.88 -16.86 4.51
CA VAL A 312 2.83 -17.87 4.98
C VAL A 312 3.77 -18.37 3.86
N LEU A 313 3.37 -18.28 2.60
CA LEU A 313 4.24 -18.61 1.46
C LEU A 313 5.53 -17.77 1.45
N ALA A 314 5.50 -16.54 1.97
CA ALA A 314 6.67 -15.67 2.04
C ALA A 314 7.84 -16.31 2.81
N VAL A 315 7.55 -17.16 3.81
CA VAL A 315 8.56 -17.86 4.63
C VAL A 315 9.39 -18.85 3.79
N LEU A 316 8.87 -19.29 2.66
CA LEU A 316 9.57 -20.21 1.75
C LEU A 316 10.59 -19.52 0.86
N ALA A 317 10.64 -18.18 0.83
CA ALA A 317 11.59 -17.43 0.02
C ALA A 317 13.03 -17.66 0.50
N ARG A 318 13.93 -18.05 -0.41
CA ARG A 318 15.34 -18.37 -0.09
C ARG A 318 16.35 -17.63 -0.95
N SER A 319 15.98 -17.27 -2.15
CA SER A 319 16.93 -16.72 -3.14
C SER A 319 16.26 -15.67 -4.04
N PRO A 320 16.97 -14.62 -4.40
CA PRO A 320 18.33 -14.25 -3.98
C PRO A 320 18.35 -13.76 -2.51
N ILE A 321 19.30 -14.23 -1.73
CA ILE A 321 19.30 -14.01 -0.26
C ILE A 321 19.30 -12.52 0.13
N ARG A 322 20.00 -11.66 -0.61
CA ARG A 322 20.04 -10.21 -0.35
C ARG A 322 18.65 -9.57 -0.50
N TRP A 323 17.89 -9.97 -1.51
CA TRP A 323 16.52 -9.52 -1.70
C TRP A 323 15.60 -10.06 -0.62
N VAL A 324 15.72 -11.34 -0.29
CA VAL A 324 14.91 -11.98 0.76
C VAL A 324 15.09 -11.27 2.10
N ILE A 325 16.34 -11.04 2.51
CA ILE A 325 16.62 -10.32 3.77
C ILE A 325 16.08 -8.89 3.70
N ALA A 326 16.35 -8.17 2.61
CA ALA A 326 15.91 -6.79 2.45
C ALA A 326 14.38 -6.65 2.51
N LEU A 327 13.64 -7.53 1.83
CA LEU A 327 12.17 -7.51 1.83
C LEU A 327 11.59 -7.84 3.22
N TRP A 328 12.17 -8.80 3.95
CA TRP A 328 11.78 -9.07 5.34
C TRP A 328 12.07 -7.88 6.25
N VAL A 329 13.24 -7.26 6.12
CA VAL A 329 13.59 -6.05 6.90
C VAL A 329 12.63 -4.91 6.58
N ALA A 330 12.29 -4.69 5.29
CA ALA A 330 11.31 -3.67 4.92
C ALA A 330 9.93 -3.95 5.52
N ALA A 331 9.44 -5.20 5.41
CA ALA A 331 8.14 -5.58 5.98
C ALA A 331 8.10 -5.35 7.50
N LEU A 332 9.15 -5.76 8.21
CA LEU A 332 9.24 -5.60 9.68
C LEU A 332 9.34 -4.12 10.08
N LEU A 333 10.20 -3.34 9.42
CA LEU A 333 10.36 -1.92 9.75
C LEU A 333 9.07 -1.13 9.51
N VAL A 334 8.36 -1.41 8.41
CA VAL A 334 7.08 -0.76 8.10
C VAL A 334 5.96 -1.23 9.05
N ALA A 335 6.00 -2.47 9.52
CA ALA A 335 5.02 -2.97 10.49
C ALA A 335 5.14 -2.29 11.86
N VAL A 336 6.37 -1.90 12.29
CA VAL A 336 6.62 -1.34 13.63
C VAL A 336 5.71 -0.16 13.97
N PRO A 337 5.62 0.94 13.19
CA PRO A 337 4.73 2.04 13.54
C PRO A 337 3.26 1.62 13.59
N ASN A 338 2.82 0.66 12.78
CA ASN A 338 1.44 0.18 12.76
C ASN A 338 1.08 -0.61 14.03
N VAL A 339 1.99 -1.44 14.56
CA VAL A 339 1.74 -2.21 15.79
C VAL A 339 2.04 -1.43 17.08
N LEU A 340 2.58 -0.24 16.98
CA LEU A 340 2.80 0.67 18.11
C LEU A 340 1.78 1.80 18.19
N TYR A 341 0.86 1.90 17.22
CA TYR A 341 -0.16 2.93 17.15
C TYR A 341 -1.31 2.64 18.12
N TYR A 342 -1.99 3.66 18.63
CA TYR A 342 -3.00 3.54 19.69
C TYR A 342 -4.33 2.95 19.21
N VAL A 343 -4.59 2.90 17.90
CA VAL A 343 -5.82 2.38 17.30
C VAL A 343 -5.47 1.39 16.19
N ASN A 344 -5.93 0.16 16.35
CA ASN A 344 -5.77 -0.90 15.34
C ASN A 344 -6.62 -0.69 14.08
N GLY A 345 -7.41 0.35 14.05
CA GLY A 345 -8.38 0.71 13.04
C GLY A 345 -9.80 0.59 13.57
N PHE A 346 -10.73 1.25 12.89
CA PHE A 346 -12.15 1.22 13.21
C PHE A 346 -12.96 1.15 11.92
N ALA A 347 -14.13 0.49 11.97
CA ALA A 347 -14.98 0.28 10.80
C ALA A 347 -14.21 -0.29 9.60
N GLN A 348 -13.53 -1.42 9.83
CA GLN A 348 -12.73 -2.13 8.81
C GLN A 348 -13.10 -3.61 8.75
N PHE A 349 -12.87 -4.23 7.59
CA PHE A 349 -13.10 -5.65 7.38
C PHE A 349 -11.95 -6.50 7.93
N GLY A 350 -10.77 -6.35 7.38
CA GLY A 350 -9.54 -6.98 7.82
C GLY A 350 -8.61 -5.97 8.50
N MET A 351 -7.34 -6.34 8.64
CA MET A 351 -6.31 -5.45 9.21
C MET A 351 -5.69 -4.59 8.12
N ARG A 352 -6.41 -3.53 7.67
CA ARG A 352 -5.95 -2.65 6.57
C ARG A 352 -4.53 -2.11 6.72
N HIS A 353 -4.08 -1.94 7.97
CA HIS A 353 -2.71 -1.49 8.25
C HIS A 353 -1.65 -2.51 7.79
N ALA A 354 -2.04 -3.77 7.58
CA ALA A 354 -1.17 -4.78 6.97
C ALA A 354 -0.80 -4.44 5.52
N LEU A 355 -1.66 -3.74 4.79
CA LEU A 355 -1.39 -3.30 3.42
C LEU A 355 -0.11 -2.46 3.30
N ASP A 356 0.35 -1.81 4.36
CA ASP A 356 1.59 -1.04 4.33
C ASP A 356 2.81 -1.96 4.16
N PHE A 357 2.82 -3.17 4.73
CA PHE A 357 3.94 -4.11 4.64
C PHE A 357 3.67 -5.34 3.74
N GLU A 358 2.43 -5.66 3.41
CA GLU A 358 2.06 -6.78 2.53
C GLU A 358 2.72 -6.73 1.14
N PRO A 359 2.97 -5.59 0.49
CA PRO A 359 3.69 -5.55 -0.77
C PRO A 359 5.07 -6.22 -0.73
N PHE A 360 5.79 -6.09 0.38
CA PHE A 360 7.07 -6.74 0.59
C PHE A 360 6.90 -8.26 0.79
N LEU A 361 5.86 -8.67 1.52
CA LEU A 361 5.53 -10.10 1.70
C LEU A 361 5.07 -10.73 0.38
N VAL A 362 4.31 -10.02 -0.45
CA VAL A 362 3.91 -10.49 -1.78
C VAL A 362 5.14 -10.66 -2.69
N ALA A 363 6.10 -9.74 -2.63
CA ALA A 363 7.36 -9.89 -3.35
C ALA A 363 8.17 -11.11 -2.86
N LEU A 364 8.17 -11.39 -1.56
CA LEU A 364 8.73 -12.62 -0.99
C LEU A 364 7.98 -13.87 -1.47
N MET A 365 6.63 -13.84 -1.49
CA MET A 365 5.83 -14.94 -2.06
C MET A 365 6.21 -15.22 -3.51
N MET A 366 6.40 -14.18 -4.33
CA MET A 366 6.86 -14.34 -5.71
C MET A 366 8.20 -15.07 -5.78
N LEU A 367 9.19 -14.66 -4.96
CA LEU A 367 10.49 -15.32 -4.89
C LEU A 367 10.39 -16.77 -4.39
N ALA A 368 9.45 -17.04 -3.48
CA ALA A 368 9.22 -18.36 -2.90
C ALA A 368 8.67 -19.37 -3.92
N VAL A 369 7.77 -18.91 -4.80
CA VAL A 369 7.02 -19.80 -5.71
C VAL A 369 7.58 -19.83 -7.15
N ARG A 370 8.62 -19.05 -7.46
CA ARG A 370 9.12 -18.91 -8.83
C ARG A 370 9.57 -20.24 -9.44
N ASP A 371 10.25 -21.09 -8.65
CA ASP A 371 10.79 -22.36 -9.12
C ASP A 371 9.73 -23.48 -8.97
N ARG A 372 8.99 -23.47 -7.88
CA ARG A 372 7.95 -24.46 -7.58
C ARG A 372 6.83 -23.86 -6.76
N PHE A 373 5.61 -23.91 -7.29
CA PHE A 373 4.42 -23.49 -6.55
C PHE A 373 3.86 -24.72 -5.76
N PRO A 374 3.82 -24.68 -4.42
CA PRO A 374 3.28 -25.80 -3.65
C PRO A 374 1.75 -25.89 -3.82
N ARG A 375 1.20 -27.10 -3.92
CA ARG A 375 -0.24 -27.31 -4.13
C ARG A 375 -1.11 -26.67 -3.05
N TRP A 376 -0.70 -26.73 -1.79
CA TRP A 376 -1.41 -26.10 -0.69
C TRP A 376 -1.44 -24.57 -0.79
N GLY A 377 -0.46 -23.97 -1.46
CA GLY A 377 -0.41 -22.52 -1.70
C GLY A 377 -1.58 -22.03 -2.55
N TYR A 378 -2.01 -22.80 -3.56
CA TYR A 378 -3.21 -22.49 -4.34
C TYR A 378 -4.47 -22.50 -3.48
N VAL A 379 -4.58 -23.46 -2.56
CA VAL A 379 -5.73 -23.58 -1.64
C VAL A 379 -5.77 -22.37 -0.71
N LEU A 380 -4.64 -21.99 -0.12
CA LEU A 380 -4.60 -20.82 0.76
C LEU A 380 -4.89 -19.50 0.04
N ILE A 381 -4.41 -19.33 -1.19
CA ILE A 381 -4.74 -18.14 -2.00
C ILE A 381 -6.22 -18.13 -2.35
N ALA A 382 -6.78 -19.26 -2.80
CA ALA A 382 -8.20 -19.34 -3.10
C ALA A 382 -9.06 -19.02 -1.87
N TYR A 383 -8.70 -19.58 -0.71
CA TYR A 383 -9.35 -19.27 0.57
C TYR A 383 -9.27 -17.77 0.88
N SER A 384 -8.06 -17.17 0.81
CA SER A 384 -7.87 -15.74 1.09
C SER A 384 -8.73 -14.86 0.17
N CYS A 385 -8.77 -15.18 -1.13
CA CYS A 385 -9.60 -14.47 -2.11
C CYS A 385 -11.11 -14.60 -1.78
N LEU A 386 -11.57 -15.78 -1.39
CA LEU A 386 -12.97 -15.99 -1.01
C LEU A 386 -13.33 -15.19 0.25
N VAL A 387 -12.44 -15.14 1.23
CA VAL A 387 -12.63 -14.33 2.45
C VAL A 387 -12.64 -12.84 2.14
N GLY A 388 -11.74 -12.36 1.28
CA GLY A 388 -11.74 -10.95 0.85
C GLY A 388 -13.00 -10.57 0.07
N LEU A 389 -13.49 -11.43 -0.82
CA LEU A 389 -14.77 -11.23 -1.51
C LEU A 389 -15.96 -11.23 -0.53
N TRP A 390 -15.95 -12.14 0.48
CA TRP A 390 -16.95 -12.14 1.54
C TRP A 390 -16.92 -10.82 2.33
N GLY A 391 -15.75 -10.30 2.65
CA GLY A 391 -15.61 -9.01 3.32
C GLY A 391 -16.19 -7.84 2.52
N CYS A 392 -15.91 -7.78 1.22
CA CYS A 392 -16.50 -6.79 0.32
C CYS A 392 -18.03 -6.93 0.28
N TRP A 393 -18.53 -8.14 0.05
CA TRP A 393 -19.97 -8.41 0.01
C TRP A 393 -20.66 -8.01 1.33
N TYR A 394 -20.10 -8.44 2.48
CA TYR A 394 -20.66 -8.14 3.79
C TYR A 394 -20.75 -6.63 4.02
N TRP A 395 -19.67 -5.90 3.73
CA TRP A 395 -19.59 -4.46 3.97
C TRP A 395 -20.55 -3.67 3.09
N LEU A 396 -20.58 -4.00 1.81
CA LEU A 396 -21.47 -3.33 0.85
C LEU A 396 -22.96 -3.65 1.06
N THR A 397 -23.26 -4.80 1.69
CA THR A 397 -24.66 -5.25 1.89
C THR A 397 -25.21 -4.85 3.25
N PHE A 398 -24.40 -4.86 4.33
CA PHE A 398 -24.90 -4.72 5.69
C PHE A 398 -24.36 -3.49 6.45
N VAL A 399 -23.31 -2.86 5.97
CA VAL A 399 -22.69 -1.73 6.66
C VAL A 399 -22.88 -0.43 5.90
N ARG A 400 -22.91 -0.48 4.58
CA ARG A 400 -23.02 0.69 3.68
C ARG A 400 -24.32 0.75 2.88
N THR A 401 -25.38 0.23 3.40
CA THR A 401 -26.74 0.38 2.81
C THR A 401 -27.32 1.75 3.05
#